data_1261c99eba8a6075dc1d44130eef040d
#
_entry.id   1261c99eba8a6075dc1d44130eef040d
#
_cell.length_a   1.000
_cell.length_b   1.000
_cell.length_c   1.000
_cell.angle_alpha   90.00
_cell.angle_beta   90.00
_cell.angle_gamma   90.00
#
_symmetry.space_group_name_H-M   'P 1'
#
loop_
_entity.id
_entity.type
_entity.pdbx_description
1 polymer ?
#
loop_
_entity_poly.entity_id
_entity_poly.type
_entity_poly.pdbx_seq_one_letter_code
_entity_poly.pdbx_strand_id
1 'polypeptide(L)'
;STIMVKKNLNNLDEIIDVVKKLRDPKKGCPWDIQQNAKTLAKYTLEEAYEVVEAIETGNYNELEDELGDLLLQVIYHSVIAEEKKKFNIKNVIRKSVQKMKSRHPHIFLKNENIKSIEDVNEYWEYKKKLERKSKGAKSVLDGVSISLPAVTRALKLQKRAAKEGFDWKNSIDTMKKVKEEVNELSMEIKKDNKKKIKEELGDLFFSCINLSRKLGLDVESVIRDSNRKFEKRFKKMEKNMNKNKLEWNLKNLEKEWQKSK
;
A
#
# COMPACT_ATOMS: atom_id res chain seq x y z
N SER A 1 37.08 10.27 39.12
CA SER A 1 36.48 9.13 38.36
C SER A 1 34.99 9.36 38.25
N THR A 2 34.57 9.92 37.13
CA THR A 2 33.14 10.08 36.83
C THR A 2 32.64 8.75 36.30
N ILE A 3 31.94 8.02 37.15
CA ILE A 3 31.23 6.80 36.76
C ILE A 3 30.13 7.23 35.80
N MET A 4 30.35 7.04 34.49
CA MET A 4 29.27 7.09 33.52
C MET A 4 28.29 5.93 33.86
N VAL A 5 27.17 6.30 34.49
CA VAL A 5 26.03 5.40 34.57
C VAL A 5 25.60 5.10 33.12
N LYS A 6 25.95 3.92 32.60
CA LYS A 6 25.39 3.40 31.35
C LYS A 6 23.88 3.33 31.58
N LYS A 7 23.16 4.32 31.06
CA LYS A 7 21.71 4.27 30.97
C LYS A 7 21.40 2.98 30.18
N ASN A 8 20.81 1.99 30.82
CA ASN A 8 20.24 0.83 30.12
C ASN A 8 19.05 1.37 29.32
N LEU A 9 19.34 1.87 28.13
CA LEU A 9 18.34 2.22 27.14
C LEU A 9 17.73 0.91 26.65
N ASN A 10 16.41 0.86 26.57
CA ASN A 10 15.79 -0.22 25.79
C ASN A 10 16.07 0.04 24.30
N ASN A 11 15.95 -0.98 23.46
CA ASN A 11 16.27 -0.88 22.03
C ASN A 11 15.53 0.26 21.32
N LEU A 12 14.30 0.55 21.75
CA LEU A 12 13.52 1.65 21.18
C LEU A 12 14.09 3.03 21.56
N ASP A 13 14.52 3.22 22.78
CA ASP A 13 15.16 4.48 23.20
C ASP A 13 16.51 4.67 22.51
N GLU A 14 17.23 3.59 22.24
CA GLU A 14 18.51 3.63 21.54
C GLU A 14 18.36 4.12 20.10
N ILE A 15 17.43 3.56 19.32
CA ILE A 15 17.19 4.02 17.94
C ILE A 15 16.69 5.47 17.87
N ILE A 16 15.88 5.91 18.85
CA ILE A 16 15.46 7.31 18.95
C ILE A 16 16.67 8.21 19.20
N ASP A 17 17.56 7.84 20.10
CA ASP A 17 18.78 8.58 20.41
C ASP A 17 19.73 8.65 19.22
N VAL A 18 19.84 7.56 18.43
CA VAL A 18 20.61 7.55 17.18
C VAL A 18 20.07 8.58 16.20
N VAL A 19 18.76 8.60 15.94
CA VAL A 19 18.16 9.57 15.01
C VAL A 19 18.32 11.00 15.53
N LYS A 20 18.15 11.24 16.82
CA LYS A 20 18.38 12.57 17.43
C LYS A 20 19.83 13.04 17.27
N LYS A 21 20.81 12.14 17.42
CA LYS A 21 22.23 12.45 17.17
C LYS A 21 22.51 12.74 15.72
N LEU A 22 21.97 11.97 14.79
CA LEU A 22 22.10 12.21 13.35
C LEU A 22 21.53 13.57 12.95
N ARG A 23 20.49 14.03 13.62
CA ARG A 23 19.83 15.30 13.36
C ARG A 23 20.30 16.46 14.26
N ASP A 24 21.33 16.26 15.07
CA ASP A 24 21.87 17.36 15.89
C ASP A 24 22.36 18.51 14.99
N PRO A 25 21.86 19.75 15.18
CA PRO A 25 22.14 20.85 14.25
C PRO A 25 23.61 21.27 14.22
N LYS A 26 24.42 20.87 15.21
CA LYS A 26 25.82 21.26 15.33
C LYS A 26 26.79 20.12 14.99
N LYS A 27 26.43 18.88 15.31
CA LYS A 27 27.32 17.72 15.25
C LYS A 27 26.73 16.56 14.46
N GLY A 28 25.51 16.69 13.95
CA GLY A 28 24.81 15.64 13.24
C GLY A 28 25.28 15.49 11.79
N CYS A 29 24.68 14.54 11.10
CA CYS A 29 24.95 14.28 9.69
C CYS A 29 24.32 15.38 8.80
N PRO A 30 25.09 16.01 7.89
CA PRO A 30 24.55 17.08 7.03
C PRO A 30 23.33 16.67 6.22
N TRP A 31 23.27 15.42 5.77
CA TRP A 31 22.12 14.90 5.03
C TRP A 31 20.87 14.79 5.93
N ASP A 32 21.04 14.21 7.12
CA ASP A 32 19.94 13.99 8.06
C ASP A 32 19.36 15.31 8.59
N ILE A 33 20.20 16.30 8.84
CA ILE A 33 19.79 17.64 9.32
C ILE A 33 18.88 18.33 8.29
N GLN A 34 19.14 18.15 6.98
CA GLN A 34 18.34 18.77 5.92
C GLN A 34 16.98 18.09 5.69
N GLN A 35 16.78 16.87 6.18
CA GLN A 35 15.54 16.15 5.96
C GLN A 35 14.35 16.78 6.69
N ASN A 36 13.21 16.67 6.06
CA ASN A 36 11.91 17.02 6.63
C ASN A 36 10.86 15.97 6.24
N ALA A 37 9.66 16.05 6.80
CA ALA A 37 8.63 15.05 6.56
C ALA A 37 8.28 14.88 5.07
N LYS A 38 8.37 15.95 4.26
CA LYS A 38 8.08 15.86 2.81
C LYS A 38 9.20 15.15 2.06
N THR A 39 10.47 15.45 2.39
CA THR A 39 11.62 14.81 1.73
C THR A 39 11.72 13.33 2.06
N LEU A 40 11.32 12.93 3.29
CA LEU A 40 11.33 11.52 3.73
C LEU A 40 10.12 10.72 3.29
N ALA A 41 9.03 11.36 2.85
CA ALA A 41 7.81 10.63 2.49
C ALA A 41 8.02 9.57 1.39
N LYS A 42 8.91 9.82 0.43
CA LYS A 42 9.25 8.86 -0.64
C LYS A 42 9.95 7.62 -0.08
N TYR A 43 10.87 7.78 0.85
CA TYR A 43 11.58 6.65 1.49
C TYR A 43 10.62 5.81 2.34
N THR A 44 9.69 6.44 3.07
CA THR A 44 8.65 5.70 3.81
C THR A 44 7.82 4.77 2.90
N LEU A 45 7.54 5.18 1.65
CA LEU A 45 6.86 4.35 0.67
C LEU A 45 7.78 3.24 0.13
N GLU A 46 9.06 3.57 -0.13
CA GLU A 46 10.07 2.64 -0.60
C GLU A 46 10.23 1.48 0.40
N GLU A 47 10.53 1.78 1.67
CA GLU A 47 10.66 0.76 2.72
C GLU A 47 9.39 -0.08 2.89
N ALA A 48 8.20 0.52 2.74
CA ALA A 48 6.96 -0.25 2.80
C ALA A 48 6.82 -1.23 1.62
N TYR A 49 7.29 -0.89 0.44
CA TYR A 49 7.31 -1.80 -0.71
C TYR A 49 8.37 -2.88 -0.57
N GLU A 50 9.54 -2.58 -0.02
CA GLU A 50 10.61 -3.54 0.24
C GLU A 50 10.18 -4.57 1.28
N VAL A 51 9.49 -4.16 2.34
CA VAL A 51 8.79 -5.09 3.27
C VAL A 51 7.83 -6.01 2.53
N VAL A 52 7.03 -5.50 1.59
CA VAL A 52 6.08 -6.33 0.81
C VAL A 52 6.84 -7.31 -0.07
N GLU A 53 7.93 -6.90 -0.73
CA GLU A 53 8.76 -7.76 -1.56
C GLU A 53 9.39 -8.88 -0.75
N ALA A 54 9.97 -8.58 0.42
CA ALA A 54 10.55 -9.58 1.33
C ALA A 54 9.50 -10.61 1.80
N ILE A 55 8.27 -10.18 2.05
CA ILE A 55 7.15 -11.08 2.39
C ILE A 55 6.79 -11.97 1.20
N GLU A 56 6.66 -11.41 -0.01
CA GLU A 56 6.25 -12.14 -1.21
C GLU A 56 7.31 -13.15 -1.70
N THR A 57 8.59 -12.84 -1.47
CA THR A 57 9.72 -13.74 -1.77
C THR A 57 9.97 -14.79 -0.66
N GLY A 58 9.38 -14.60 0.51
CA GLY A 58 9.57 -15.47 1.67
C GLY A 58 10.96 -15.35 2.30
N ASN A 59 11.67 -14.25 2.05
CA ASN A 59 13.00 -13.99 2.60
C ASN A 59 12.91 -13.31 3.98
N TYR A 60 12.95 -14.12 5.03
CA TYR A 60 12.82 -13.62 6.41
C TYR A 60 14.02 -12.77 6.88
N ASN A 61 15.20 -12.94 6.32
CA ASN A 61 16.35 -12.10 6.66
C ASN A 61 16.17 -10.69 6.09
N GLU A 62 15.78 -10.58 4.82
CA GLU A 62 15.41 -9.29 4.23
C GLU A 62 14.22 -8.67 4.96
N LEU A 63 13.20 -9.46 5.31
CA LEU A 63 12.04 -8.94 6.05
C LEU A 63 12.43 -8.31 7.39
N GLU A 64 13.41 -8.88 8.12
CA GLU A 64 13.91 -8.32 9.37
C GLU A 64 14.58 -6.96 9.13
N ASP A 65 15.40 -6.86 8.09
CA ASP A 65 16.09 -5.63 7.72
C ASP A 65 15.09 -4.54 7.29
N GLU A 66 14.17 -4.86 6.38
CA GLU A 66 13.18 -3.91 5.84
C GLU A 66 12.18 -3.44 6.90
N LEU A 67 11.80 -4.30 7.85
CA LEU A 67 11.00 -3.88 9.01
C LEU A 67 11.77 -2.91 9.90
N GLY A 68 13.09 -3.08 10.03
CA GLY A 68 13.98 -2.16 10.72
C GLY A 68 13.98 -0.79 10.06
N ASP A 69 14.11 -0.74 8.74
CA ASP A 69 14.15 0.49 7.95
C ASP A 69 12.78 1.20 7.95
N LEU A 70 11.69 0.45 7.84
CA LEU A 70 10.35 1.02 8.00
C LEU A 70 10.12 1.59 9.40
N LEU A 71 10.59 0.91 10.46
CA LEU A 71 10.55 1.43 11.83
C LEU A 71 11.38 2.71 11.95
N LEU A 72 12.57 2.75 11.33
CA LEU A 72 13.42 3.92 11.29
C LEU A 72 12.69 5.12 10.67
N GLN A 73 11.93 4.95 9.59
CA GLN A 73 11.10 6.00 9.00
C GLN A 73 10.06 6.55 10.00
N VAL A 74 9.41 5.67 10.77
CA VAL A 74 8.46 6.09 11.82
C VAL A 74 9.16 6.94 12.88
N ILE A 75 10.36 6.54 13.31
CA ILE A 75 11.17 7.28 14.29
C ILE A 75 11.59 8.64 13.72
N TYR A 76 12.10 8.70 12.48
CA TYR A 76 12.49 9.95 11.83
C TYR A 76 11.34 10.95 11.78
N HIS A 77 10.18 10.55 11.30
CA HIS A 77 9.01 11.42 11.24
C HIS A 77 8.59 11.90 12.65
N SER A 78 8.73 11.05 13.66
CA SER A 78 8.39 11.37 15.04
C SER A 78 9.36 12.37 15.65
N VAL A 79 10.67 12.22 15.39
CA VAL A 79 11.71 13.17 15.83
C VAL A 79 11.55 14.53 15.15
N ILE A 80 11.31 14.56 13.83
CA ILE A 80 11.02 15.80 13.10
C ILE A 80 9.78 16.52 13.64
N ALA A 81 8.75 15.75 14.01
CA ALA A 81 7.55 16.33 14.62
C ALA A 81 7.82 16.87 16.03
N GLU A 82 8.68 16.21 16.81
CA GLU A 82 9.13 16.67 18.15
C GLU A 82 9.91 17.96 18.04
N GLU A 83 10.85 18.08 17.10
CA GLU A 83 11.58 19.32 16.81
C GLU A 83 10.63 20.49 16.52
N LYS A 84 9.54 20.23 15.84
CA LYS A 84 8.48 21.20 15.53
C LYS A 84 7.44 21.38 16.66
N LYS A 85 7.67 20.77 17.82
CA LYS A 85 6.77 20.82 19.00
C LYS A 85 5.33 20.39 18.68
N LYS A 86 5.16 19.41 17.77
CA LYS A 86 3.83 18.90 17.36
C LYS A 86 3.44 17.65 18.15
N PHE A 87 4.27 16.63 18.09
CA PHE A 87 4.13 15.37 18.83
C PHE A 87 5.47 14.62 18.82
N ASN A 88 5.57 13.53 19.57
CA ASN A 88 6.74 12.65 19.62
C ASN A 88 6.33 11.18 19.47
N ILE A 89 7.28 10.27 19.46
CA ILE A 89 7.05 8.84 19.29
C ILE A 89 6.12 8.25 20.37
N LYS A 90 6.18 8.73 21.62
CA LYS A 90 5.29 8.27 22.70
C LYS A 90 3.82 8.59 22.38
N ASN A 91 3.56 9.73 21.74
CA ASN A 91 2.21 10.09 21.27
C ASN A 91 1.73 9.15 20.16
N VAL A 92 2.63 8.78 19.22
CA VAL A 92 2.33 7.85 18.13
C VAL A 92 1.96 6.47 18.70
N ILE A 93 2.80 5.94 19.60
CA ILE A 93 2.57 4.65 20.26
C ILE A 93 1.26 4.69 21.05
N ARG A 94 1.04 5.70 21.88
CA ARG A 94 -0.19 5.84 22.68
C ARG A 94 -1.44 5.84 21.81
N LYS A 95 -1.46 6.61 20.72
CA LYS A 95 -2.60 6.64 19.79
C LYS A 95 -2.84 5.28 19.13
N SER A 96 -1.78 4.57 18.76
CA SER A 96 -1.89 3.24 18.20
C SER A 96 -2.47 2.25 19.21
N VAL A 97 -1.95 2.23 20.43
CA VAL A 97 -2.44 1.38 21.53
C VAL A 97 -3.92 1.66 21.84
N GLN A 98 -4.29 2.93 22.00
CA GLN A 98 -5.68 3.33 22.25
C GLN A 98 -6.62 2.86 21.13
N LYS A 99 -6.21 3.05 19.88
CA LYS A 99 -6.97 2.60 18.71
C LYS A 99 -7.16 1.09 18.71
N MET A 100 -6.09 0.32 18.96
CA MET A 100 -6.18 -1.14 18.98
C MET A 100 -7.08 -1.64 20.11
N LYS A 101 -6.94 -1.10 21.32
CA LYS A 101 -7.82 -1.43 22.45
C LYS A 101 -9.29 -1.10 22.18
N SER A 102 -9.58 0.08 21.64
CA SER A 102 -10.94 0.50 21.32
C SER A 102 -11.62 -0.32 20.24
N ARG A 103 -10.82 -0.87 19.31
CA ARG A 103 -11.32 -1.70 18.20
C ARG A 103 -11.43 -3.20 18.54
N HIS A 104 -10.87 -3.62 19.68
CA HIS A 104 -10.88 -5.01 20.14
C HIS A 104 -11.47 -5.12 21.55
N PRO A 105 -12.73 -4.68 21.77
CA PRO A 105 -13.34 -4.70 23.11
C PRO A 105 -13.54 -6.12 23.62
N HIS A 106 -13.68 -7.11 22.76
CA HIS A 106 -13.76 -8.54 23.11
C HIS A 106 -12.49 -9.06 23.79
N ILE A 107 -11.32 -8.45 23.49
CA ILE A 107 -10.06 -8.81 24.13
C ILE A 107 -9.79 -7.96 25.37
N PHE A 108 -10.00 -6.66 25.29
CA PHE A 108 -9.56 -5.72 26.33
C PHE A 108 -10.66 -5.32 27.31
N LEU A 109 -11.94 -5.47 26.97
CA LEU A 109 -13.11 -5.04 27.76
C LEU A 109 -14.09 -6.18 28.06
N LYS A 110 -13.75 -7.43 27.76
CA LYS A 110 -14.60 -8.62 27.94
C LYS A 110 -16.01 -8.47 27.31
N ASN A 111 -16.07 -7.90 26.10
CA ASN A 111 -17.32 -7.81 25.36
C ASN A 111 -17.63 -9.17 24.71
N GLU A 112 -18.56 -9.90 25.28
CA GLU A 112 -18.92 -11.27 24.85
C GLU A 112 -19.77 -11.31 23.55
N ASN A 113 -20.18 -10.17 23.01
CA ASN A 113 -20.99 -10.09 21.80
C ASN A 113 -20.18 -10.27 20.50
N ILE A 114 -18.85 -10.22 20.56
CA ILE A 114 -17.97 -10.38 19.41
C ILE A 114 -17.32 -11.76 19.49
N LYS A 115 -17.80 -12.71 18.68
CA LYS A 115 -17.41 -14.12 18.73
C LYS A 115 -16.85 -14.66 17.41
N SER A 116 -17.12 -13.99 16.30
CA SER A 116 -16.69 -14.40 14.96
C SER A 116 -15.80 -13.35 14.29
N ILE A 117 -15.14 -13.73 13.21
CA ILE A 117 -14.38 -12.80 12.35
C ILE A 117 -15.34 -11.75 11.75
N GLU A 118 -16.54 -12.16 11.41
CA GLU A 118 -17.59 -11.30 10.87
C GLU A 118 -17.98 -10.23 11.87
N ASP A 119 -18.24 -10.60 13.14
CA ASP A 119 -18.54 -9.64 14.21
C ASP A 119 -17.41 -8.62 14.42
N VAL A 120 -16.15 -9.10 14.39
CA VAL A 120 -14.96 -8.21 14.49
C VAL A 120 -14.93 -7.20 13.34
N ASN A 121 -15.15 -7.67 12.12
CA ASN A 121 -15.15 -6.82 10.93
C ASN A 121 -16.26 -5.77 10.95
N GLU A 122 -17.48 -6.16 11.34
CA GLU A 122 -18.62 -5.25 11.48
C GLU A 122 -18.35 -4.19 12.55
N TYR A 123 -17.85 -4.61 13.70
CA TYR A 123 -17.50 -3.69 14.78
C TYR A 123 -16.40 -2.70 14.39
N TRP A 124 -15.37 -3.16 13.68
CA TRP A 124 -14.30 -2.30 13.17
C TRP A 124 -14.83 -1.24 12.20
N GLU A 125 -15.71 -1.64 11.30
CA GLU A 125 -16.29 -0.70 10.35
C GLU A 125 -17.21 0.31 11.04
N TYR A 126 -18.00 -0.13 12.00
CA TYR A 126 -18.79 0.77 12.84
C TYR A 126 -17.90 1.81 13.55
N LYS A 127 -16.83 1.36 14.18
CA LYS A 127 -15.84 2.27 14.84
C LYS A 127 -15.18 3.23 13.86
N LYS A 128 -14.76 2.76 12.71
CA LYS A 128 -14.18 3.63 11.65
C LYS A 128 -15.20 4.65 11.14
N LYS A 129 -16.48 4.27 11.04
CA LYS A 129 -17.57 5.19 10.63
C LYS A 129 -17.75 6.30 11.68
N LEU A 130 -17.74 5.96 12.97
CA LEU A 130 -17.78 6.93 14.07
C LEU A 130 -16.57 7.87 14.08
N GLU A 131 -15.35 7.32 13.94
CA GLU A 131 -14.12 8.09 13.88
C GLU A 131 -14.11 9.08 12.70
N ARG A 132 -14.66 8.69 11.54
CA ARG A 132 -14.80 9.61 10.40
C ARG A 132 -15.80 10.72 10.67
N LYS A 133 -16.97 10.39 11.24
CA LYS A 133 -17.99 11.38 11.61
C LYS A 133 -17.44 12.40 12.61
N SER A 134 -16.71 11.95 13.64
CA SER A 134 -16.10 12.84 14.63
C SER A 134 -15.03 13.79 14.02
N LYS A 135 -14.46 13.42 12.86
CA LYS A 135 -13.54 14.26 12.09
C LYS A 135 -14.24 15.15 11.05
N GLY A 136 -15.58 15.20 11.06
CA GLY A 136 -16.35 16.07 10.19
C GLY A 136 -16.61 15.50 8.78
N ALA A 137 -16.48 14.18 8.59
CA ALA A 137 -16.81 13.56 7.31
C ALA A 137 -18.30 13.75 6.95
N LYS A 138 -18.57 14.26 5.75
CA LYS A 138 -19.90 14.49 5.19
C LYS A 138 -20.31 13.38 4.22
N SER A 139 -19.35 12.73 3.59
CA SER A 139 -19.56 11.61 2.67
C SER A 139 -18.94 10.33 3.21
N VAL A 140 -19.49 9.18 2.84
CA VAL A 140 -18.90 7.86 3.14
C VAL A 140 -17.55 7.68 2.48
N LEU A 141 -17.26 8.42 1.42
CA LEU A 141 -16.00 8.41 0.69
C LEU A 141 -14.94 9.34 1.29
N ASP A 142 -15.32 10.23 2.22
CA ASP A 142 -14.38 11.14 2.86
C ASP A 142 -13.31 10.41 3.66
N GLY A 143 -12.08 10.96 3.63
CA GLY A 143 -10.92 10.38 4.30
C GLY A 143 -10.30 9.18 3.58
N VAL A 144 -10.69 8.90 2.32
CA VAL A 144 -9.87 8.08 1.42
C VAL A 144 -8.78 8.98 0.85
N SER A 145 -7.53 8.74 1.30
CA SER A 145 -6.40 9.58 0.90
C SER A 145 -6.28 9.69 -0.62
N ILE A 146 -6.09 10.92 -1.11
CA ILE A 146 -5.82 11.21 -2.53
C ILE A 146 -4.40 10.81 -2.95
N SER A 147 -3.50 10.68 -1.97
CA SER A 147 -2.09 10.29 -2.20
C SER A 147 -1.89 8.78 -2.38
N LEU A 148 -2.93 7.98 -2.21
CA LEU A 148 -2.85 6.55 -2.48
C LEU A 148 -2.63 6.28 -3.98
N PRO A 149 -1.89 5.20 -4.34
CA PRO A 149 -1.88 4.72 -5.71
C PRO A 149 -3.30 4.55 -6.25
N ALA A 150 -3.52 4.90 -7.50
CA ALA A 150 -4.87 5.00 -8.09
C ALA A 150 -5.67 3.70 -7.94
N VAL A 151 -5.02 2.55 -8.13
CA VAL A 151 -5.64 1.22 -8.00
C VAL A 151 -6.09 0.97 -6.56
N THR A 152 -5.21 1.20 -5.59
CA THR A 152 -5.52 1.06 -4.16
C THR A 152 -6.63 2.02 -3.74
N ARG A 153 -6.62 3.24 -4.27
CA ARG A 153 -7.66 4.24 -4.00
C ARG A 153 -9.01 3.81 -4.56
N ALA A 154 -9.06 3.36 -5.82
CA ALA A 154 -10.27 2.85 -6.45
C ALA A 154 -10.88 1.70 -5.64
N LEU A 155 -10.07 0.71 -5.23
CA LEU A 155 -10.51 -0.40 -4.39
C LEU A 155 -11.12 0.08 -3.06
N LYS A 156 -10.51 1.08 -2.40
CA LYS A 156 -11.05 1.65 -1.15
C LYS A 156 -12.36 2.39 -1.36
N LEU A 157 -12.49 3.16 -2.44
CA LEU A 157 -13.74 3.83 -2.78
C LEU A 157 -14.87 2.83 -3.02
N GLN A 158 -14.61 1.79 -3.82
CA GLN A 158 -15.55 0.72 -4.10
C GLN A 158 -15.98 -0.05 -2.84
N LYS A 159 -15.03 -0.41 -1.97
CA LYS A 159 -15.33 -1.07 -0.69
C LYS A 159 -16.23 -0.22 0.20
N ARG A 160 -16.04 1.10 0.22
CA ARG A 160 -16.90 1.99 1.02
C ARG A 160 -18.29 2.15 0.45
N ALA A 161 -18.41 2.32 -0.87
CA ALA A 161 -19.68 2.40 -1.56
C ALA A 161 -20.49 1.09 -1.37
N ALA A 162 -19.83 -0.05 -1.49
CA ALA A 162 -20.44 -1.36 -1.31
C ALA A 162 -21.05 -1.56 0.08
N LYS A 163 -20.42 -1.03 1.13
CA LYS A 163 -20.95 -1.10 2.51
C LYS A 163 -22.22 -0.29 2.75
N GLU A 164 -22.47 0.71 1.94
CA GLU A 164 -23.70 1.49 1.97
C GLU A 164 -24.77 0.91 0.98
N GLY A 165 -24.53 -0.29 0.45
CA GLY A 165 -25.45 -0.99 -0.45
C GLY A 165 -25.25 -0.70 -1.93
N PHE A 166 -24.29 0.17 -2.29
CA PHE A 166 -23.96 0.46 -3.70
C PHE A 166 -22.94 -0.57 -4.22
N ASP A 167 -23.43 -1.76 -4.55
CA ASP A 167 -22.61 -2.88 -5.01
C ASP A 167 -23.36 -3.79 -5.99
N TRP A 168 -22.59 -4.46 -6.85
CA TRP A 168 -23.11 -5.53 -7.70
C TRP A 168 -23.46 -6.77 -6.87
N LYS A 169 -24.49 -7.52 -7.29
CA LYS A 169 -24.90 -8.74 -6.58
C LYS A 169 -23.78 -9.78 -6.51
N ASN A 170 -23.10 -10.01 -7.64
CA ASN A 170 -22.09 -11.05 -7.79
C ASN A 170 -21.01 -10.68 -8.82
N SER A 171 -20.01 -11.53 -8.96
CA SER A 171 -18.91 -11.34 -9.92
C SER A 171 -19.35 -11.45 -11.39
N ILE A 172 -20.42 -12.22 -11.67
CA ILE A 172 -20.94 -12.38 -13.06
C ILE A 172 -21.50 -11.03 -13.55
N ASP A 173 -22.26 -10.33 -12.71
CA ASP A 173 -22.82 -9.03 -13.07
C ASP A 173 -21.70 -7.97 -13.19
N THR A 174 -20.70 -8.05 -12.33
CA THR A 174 -19.52 -7.18 -12.45
C THR A 174 -18.75 -7.45 -13.75
N MET A 175 -18.65 -8.73 -14.18
CA MET A 175 -18.02 -9.08 -15.45
C MET A 175 -18.81 -8.57 -16.66
N LYS A 176 -20.15 -8.50 -16.59
CA LYS A 176 -20.97 -7.86 -17.63
C LYS A 176 -20.59 -6.40 -17.80
N LYS A 177 -20.39 -5.68 -16.66
CA LYS A 177 -19.96 -4.28 -16.70
C LYS A 177 -18.57 -4.12 -17.36
N VAL A 178 -17.61 -5.00 -17.04
CA VAL A 178 -16.29 -4.99 -17.72
C VAL A 178 -16.46 -5.13 -19.24
N LYS A 179 -17.33 -6.04 -19.71
CA LYS A 179 -17.59 -6.21 -21.15
C LYS A 179 -18.25 -4.97 -21.76
N GLU A 180 -19.14 -4.31 -21.04
CA GLU A 180 -19.75 -3.04 -21.46
C GLU A 180 -18.69 -1.96 -21.69
N GLU A 181 -17.78 -1.73 -20.72
CA GLU A 181 -16.68 -0.77 -20.85
C GLU A 181 -15.72 -1.09 -22.02
N VAL A 182 -15.45 -2.37 -22.25
CA VAL A 182 -14.66 -2.80 -23.43
C VAL A 182 -15.34 -2.38 -24.73
N ASN A 183 -16.66 -2.57 -24.81
CA ASN A 183 -17.43 -2.20 -26.01
C ASN A 183 -17.48 -0.67 -26.22
N GLU A 184 -17.70 0.10 -25.15
CA GLU A 184 -17.72 1.56 -25.20
C GLU A 184 -16.36 2.11 -25.61
N LEU A 185 -15.27 1.60 -25.00
CA LEU A 185 -13.90 1.94 -25.41
C LEU A 185 -13.65 1.61 -26.90
N SER A 186 -14.09 0.43 -27.35
CA SER A 186 -13.93 0.03 -28.76
C SER A 186 -14.65 0.97 -29.73
N MET A 187 -15.83 1.45 -29.35
CA MET A 187 -16.57 2.43 -30.16
C MET A 187 -15.85 3.77 -30.24
N GLU A 188 -15.32 4.25 -29.14
CA GLU A 188 -14.63 5.53 -29.11
C GLU A 188 -13.25 5.47 -29.83
N ILE A 189 -12.58 4.33 -29.81
CA ILE A 189 -11.35 4.09 -30.60
C ILE A 189 -11.68 4.19 -32.10
N LYS A 190 -12.77 3.60 -32.56
CA LYS A 190 -13.20 3.69 -33.98
C LYS A 190 -13.53 5.12 -34.44
N LYS A 191 -14.00 5.96 -33.49
CA LYS A 191 -14.31 7.37 -33.74
C LYS A 191 -13.08 8.29 -33.60
N ASP A 192 -11.93 7.75 -33.17
CA ASP A 192 -10.70 8.50 -32.84
C ASP A 192 -10.93 9.67 -31.85
N ASN A 193 -11.86 9.50 -30.91
CA ASN A 193 -12.17 10.50 -29.92
C ASN A 193 -11.26 10.35 -28.68
N LYS A 194 -10.09 10.97 -28.73
CA LYS A 194 -9.05 10.84 -27.68
C LYS A 194 -9.54 11.16 -26.27
N LYS A 195 -10.42 12.13 -26.11
CA LYS A 195 -10.97 12.49 -24.79
C LYS A 195 -11.84 11.37 -24.25
N LYS A 196 -12.74 10.85 -25.07
CA LYS A 196 -13.62 9.73 -24.70
C LYS A 196 -12.86 8.42 -24.53
N ILE A 197 -11.88 8.13 -25.38
CA ILE A 197 -10.99 6.96 -25.22
C ILE A 197 -10.34 6.98 -23.82
N LYS A 198 -9.86 8.15 -23.35
CA LYS A 198 -9.26 8.26 -22.02
C LYS A 198 -10.28 8.01 -20.90
N GLU A 199 -11.50 8.48 -21.06
CA GLU A 199 -12.61 8.29 -20.11
C GLU A 199 -12.96 6.81 -20.03
N GLU A 200 -13.32 6.17 -21.16
CA GLU A 200 -13.72 4.75 -21.22
C GLU A 200 -12.60 3.79 -20.78
N LEU A 201 -11.35 4.11 -21.10
CA LEU A 201 -10.21 3.32 -20.60
C LEU A 201 -10.09 3.40 -19.08
N GLY A 202 -10.35 4.56 -18.49
CA GLY A 202 -10.39 4.75 -17.04
C GLY A 202 -11.52 3.92 -16.40
N ASP A 203 -12.70 3.93 -16.99
CA ASP A 203 -13.87 3.19 -16.53
C ASP A 203 -13.67 1.68 -16.65
N LEU A 204 -13.01 1.23 -17.71
CA LEU A 204 -12.59 -0.17 -17.86
C LEU A 204 -11.64 -0.61 -16.74
N PHE A 205 -10.60 0.16 -16.43
CA PHE A 205 -9.70 -0.14 -15.32
C PHE A 205 -10.45 -0.17 -13.98
N PHE A 206 -11.32 0.80 -13.75
CA PHE A 206 -12.13 0.86 -12.52
C PHE A 206 -13.05 -0.36 -12.37
N SER A 207 -13.66 -0.81 -13.47
CA SER A 207 -14.50 -2.01 -13.52
C SER A 207 -13.70 -3.29 -13.32
N CYS A 208 -12.48 -3.40 -13.85
CA CYS A 208 -11.56 -4.52 -13.60
C CYS A 208 -11.16 -4.60 -12.12
N ILE A 209 -10.87 -3.47 -11.48
CA ILE A 209 -10.58 -3.41 -10.04
C ILE A 209 -11.77 -3.90 -9.23
N ASN A 210 -12.98 -3.49 -9.61
CA ASN A 210 -14.20 -3.92 -8.94
C ASN A 210 -14.45 -5.43 -9.10
N LEU A 211 -14.16 -5.99 -10.27
CA LEU A 211 -14.24 -7.42 -10.50
C LEU A 211 -13.26 -8.19 -9.60
N SER A 212 -12.01 -7.74 -9.50
CA SER A 212 -11.03 -8.32 -8.57
C SER A 212 -11.54 -8.32 -7.14
N ARG A 213 -12.13 -7.21 -6.68
CA ARG A 213 -12.75 -7.10 -5.36
C ARG A 213 -13.89 -8.11 -5.16
N LYS A 214 -14.77 -8.27 -6.14
CA LYS A 214 -15.89 -9.22 -6.08
C LYS A 214 -15.43 -10.68 -6.09
N LEU A 215 -14.28 -10.96 -6.69
CA LEU A 215 -13.65 -12.29 -6.67
C LEU A 215 -12.81 -12.54 -5.41
N GLY A 216 -12.72 -11.57 -4.50
CA GLY A 216 -11.91 -11.68 -3.28
C GLY A 216 -10.40 -11.64 -3.53
N LEU A 217 -9.97 -11.13 -4.71
CA LEU A 217 -8.57 -11.05 -5.09
C LEU A 217 -7.99 -9.67 -4.76
N ASP A 218 -6.75 -9.64 -4.27
CA ASP A 218 -6.00 -8.39 -4.12
C ASP A 218 -5.46 -7.94 -5.48
N VAL A 219 -5.96 -6.83 -5.97
CA VAL A 219 -5.67 -6.33 -7.33
C VAL A 219 -4.19 -5.98 -7.52
N GLU A 220 -3.52 -5.43 -6.49
CA GLU A 220 -2.09 -5.12 -6.56
C GLU A 220 -1.26 -6.40 -6.70
N SER A 221 -1.57 -7.42 -5.90
CA SER A 221 -0.92 -8.74 -5.98
C SER A 221 -1.14 -9.39 -7.35
N VAL A 222 -2.37 -9.35 -7.89
CA VAL A 222 -2.69 -9.90 -9.22
C VAL A 222 -1.85 -9.24 -10.32
N ILE A 223 -1.68 -7.92 -10.27
CA ILE A 223 -0.86 -7.18 -11.25
C ILE A 223 0.62 -7.50 -11.07
N ARG A 224 1.12 -7.55 -9.83
CA ARG A 224 2.51 -7.93 -9.54
C ARG A 224 2.83 -9.35 -10.04
N ASP A 225 1.92 -10.30 -9.86
CA ASP A 225 2.08 -11.66 -10.40
C ASP A 225 2.19 -11.66 -11.92
N SER A 226 1.38 -10.83 -12.58
CA SER A 226 1.44 -10.67 -14.03
C SER A 226 2.76 -10.05 -14.49
N ASN A 227 3.27 -9.06 -13.76
CA ASN A 227 4.58 -8.44 -14.02
C ASN A 227 5.70 -9.48 -13.88
N ARG A 228 5.74 -10.23 -12.79
CA ARG A 228 6.73 -11.30 -12.55
C ARG A 228 6.68 -12.38 -13.66
N LYS A 229 5.47 -12.78 -14.05
CA LYS A 229 5.27 -13.74 -15.16
C LYS A 229 5.81 -13.20 -16.48
N PHE A 230 5.52 -11.93 -16.80
CA PHE A 230 6.04 -11.28 -18.01
C PHE A 230 7.56 -11.22 -17.97
N GLU A 231 8.14 -10.72 -16.90
CA GLU A 231 9.59 -10.58 -16.72
C GLU A 231 10.32 -11.93 -16.84
N LYS A 232 9.83 -12.97 -16.16
CA LYS A 232 10.39 -14.32 -16.25
C LYS A 232 10.38 -14.86 -17.68
N ARG A 233 9.26 -14.66 -18.39
CA ARG A 233 9.13 -15.11 -19.78
C ARG A 233 10.01 -14.30 -20.72
N PHE A 234 10.09 -12.99 -20.53
CA PHE A 234 10.93 -12.12 -21.32
C PHE A 234 12.42 -12.49 -21.17
N LYS A 235 12.90 -12.66 -19.94
CA LYS A 235 14.27 -13.11 -19.66
C LYS A 235 14.58 -14.47 -20.27
N LYS A 236 13.63 -15.40 -20.27
CA LYS A 236 13.78 -16.70 -20.95
C LYS A 236 13.89 -16.54 -22.46
N MET A 237 13.03 -15.72 -23.07
CA MET A 237 13.08 -15.39 -24.49
C MET A 237 14.43 -14.74 -24.86
N GLU A 238 14.84 -13.73 -24.11
CA GLU A 238 16.12 -13.01 -24.29
C GLU A 238 17.31 -13.96 -24.22
N LYS A 239 17.34 -14.87 -23.23
CA LYS A 239 18.37 -15.91 -23.12
C LYS A 239 18.40 -16.81 -24.36
N ASN A 240 17.25 -17.21 -24.90
CA ASN A 240 17.16 -18.03 -26.10
C ASN A 240 17.62 -17.28 -27.35
N MET A 241 17.22 -16.00 -27.49
CA MET A 241 17.67 -15.13 -28.57
C MET A 241 19.19 -15.02 -28.60
N ASN A 242 19.80 -14.75 -27.45
CA ASN A 242 21.25 -14.61 -27.32
C ASN A 242 21.99 -15.94 -27.55
N LYS A 243 21.49 -17.05 -26.97
CA LYS A 243 22.08 -18.38 -27.18
C LYS A 243 22.09 -18.81 -28.65
N ASN A 244 21.01 -18.52 -29.37
CA ASN A 244 20.85 -18.91 -30.76
C ASN A 244 21.33 -17.84 -31.74
N LYS A 245 21.90 -16.72 -31.22
CA LYS A 245 22.39 -15.60 -32.04
C LYS A 245 21.34 -15.08 -33.03
N LEU A 246 20.08 -15.03 -32.61
CA LEU A 246 19.00 -14.60 -33.45
C LEU A 246 18.96 -13.06 -33.55
N GLU A 247 18.59 -12.57 -34.71
CA GLU A 247 18.35 -11.14 -34.90
C GLU A 247 17.14 -10.67 -34.10
N TRP A 248 17.26 -9.51 -33.47
CA TRP A 248 16.18 -8.87 -32.67
C TRP A 248 15.17 -8.19 -33.60
N ASN A 249 14.34 -8.99 -34.23
CA ASN A 249 13.22 -8.55 -35.04
C ASN A 249 11.92 -9.17 -34.51
N LEU A 250 10.78 -8.55 -34.85
CA LEU A 250 9.47 -8.94 -34.31
C LEU A 250 9.16 -10.43 -34.55
N LYS A 251 9.50 -10.96 -35.73
CA LYS A 251 9.26 -12.36 -36.11
C LYS A 251 9.98 -13.35 -35.20
N ASN A 252 11.26 -13.11 -34.93
CA ASN A 252 12.08 -13.95 -34.05
C ASN A 252 11.63 -13.81 -32.59
N LEU A 253 11.35 -12.58 -32.15
CA LEU A 253 10.86 -12.29 -30.80
C LEU A 253 9.53 -12.99 -30.52
N GLU A 254 8.55 -12.90 -31.42
CA GLU A 254 7.27 -13.59 -31.28
C GLU A 254 7.43 -15.09 -31.21
N LYS A 255 8.27 -15.66 -32.09
CA LYS A 255 8.55 -17.10 -32.10
C LYS A 255 9.12 -17.58 -30.76
N GLU A 256 10.15 -16.90 -30.25
CA GLU A 256 10.78 -17.27 -28.98
C GLU A 256 9.88 -16.95 -27.77
N TRP A 257 9.05 -15.91 -27.87
CA TRP A 257 8.03 -15.61 -26.86
C TRP A 257 6.99 -16.73 -26.72
N GLN A 258 6.52 -17.30 -27.85
CA GLN A 258 5.60 -18.42 -27.79
C GLN A 258 6.23 -19.69 -27.18
N LYS A 259 7.52 -19.94 -27.42
CA LYS A 259 8.27 -21.04 -26.79
C LYS A 259 8.51 -20.81 -25.28
N SER A 260 8.35 -19.57 -24.80
CA SER A 260 8.55 -19.20 -23.40
C SER A 260 7.30 -19.35 -22.54
N LYS A 261 6.17 -19.68 -23.16
CA LYS A 261 4.93 -20.06 -22.45
C LYS A 261 5.07 -21.39 -21.76
#